data_dafcb457e1a800fd97831ff38e9b4be9
#
_entry.id   dafcb457e1a800fd97831ff38e9b4be9
#
_cell.length_a   1.000
_cell.length_b   1.000
_cell.length_c   1.000
_cell.angle_alpha   90.00
_cell.angle_beta   90.00
_cell.angle_gamma   90.00
#
_symmetry.space_group_name_H-M   'P 1'
#
loop_
_entity.id
_entity.type
_entity.pdbx_description
1 polymer ?
#
loop_
_entity_poly.entity_id
_entity_poly.type
_entity_poly.pdbx_seq_one_letter_code
_entity_poly.pdbx_strand_id
1 'polypeptide(L)' 'MNIKNAALDSGLPVKTIRYYNDIGLINPARDHNGYRDFRETDLHKLTFVAQAR' A
#
# COMPACT_ATOMS: atom_id res chain seq x y z
N MET A 1 -0.64 6.40 6.92
CA MET A 1 -1.90 5.64 6.74
C MET A 1 -1.60 4.16 6.89
N ASN A 2 -2.43 3.44 7.62
CA ASN A 2 -2.22 1.99 7.82
C ASN A 2 -2.70 1.21 6.60
N ILE A 3 -2.38 -0.09 6.57
CA ILE A 3 -2.70 -0.95 5.41
C ILE A 3 -4.21 -1.06 5.17
N LYS A 4 -5.00 -1.05 6.24
CA LYS A 4 -6.45 -1.14 6.15
C LYS A 4 -7.03 0.06 5.40
N ASN A 5 -6.57 1.26 5.77
CA ASN A 5 -6.99 2.48 5.12
C ASN A 5 -6.44 2.57 3.69
N ALA A 6 -5.23 2.08 3.47
CA ALA A 6 -4.67 2.02 2.12
C ALA A 6 -5.52 1.12 1.22
N ALA A 7 -6.01 0.00 1.75
CA ALA A 7 -6.88 -0.90 1.00
C ALA A 7 -8.20 -0.21 0.63
N LEU A 8 -8.80 0.50 1.58
CA LEU A 8 -10.03 1.24 1.31
C LEU A 8 -9.82 2.33 0.26
N ASP A 9 -8.71 3.05 0.36
CA ASP A 9 -8.41 4.16 -0.55
C ASP A 9 -8.13 3.67 -1.97
N SER A 10 -7.39 2.58 -2.11
CA SER A 10 -6.96 2.08 -3.43
C SER A 10 -7.99 1.14 -4.07
N GLY A 11 -8.91 0.59 -3.29
CA GLY A 11 -9.83 -0.42 -3.76
C GLY A 11 -9.22 -1.80 -3.90
N LEU A 12 -8.01 -2.00 -3.37
CA LEU A 12 -7.31 -3.29 -3.44
C LEU A 12 -7.45 -4.04 -2.12
N PRO A 13 -7.51 -5.38 -2.15
CA PRO A 13 -7.50 -6.18 -0.93
C PRO A 13 -6.18 -6.03 -0.18
N VAL A 14 -6.22 -6.13 1.14
CA VAL A 14 -5.03 -6.08 1.98
C VAL A 14 -3.98 -7.11 1.52
N LYS A 15 -4.42 -8.31 1.18
CA LYS A 15 -3.54 -9.37 0.70
C LYS A 15 -2.75 -8.94 -0.53
N THR A 16 -3.41 -8.26 -1.46
CA THR A 16 -2.76 -7.78 -2.68
C THR A 16 -1.73 -6.71 -2.37
N ILE A 17 -2.05 -5.80 -1.46
CA ILE A 17 -1.12 -4.74 -1.06
C ILE A 17 0.12 -5.35 -0.40
N ARG A 18 -0.05 -6.35 0.45
CA ARG A 18 1.08 -7.05 1.06
C ARG A 18 1.97 -7.70 0.02
N TYR A 19 1.36 -8.30 -1.01
CA TYR A 19 2.11 -8.90 -2.11
C TYR A 19 2.97 -7.85 -2.82
N TYR A 20 2.40 -6.69 -3.13
CA TYR A 20 3.15 -5.63 -3.79
C TYR A 20 4.29 -5.10 -2.92
N ASN A 21 4.10 -5.06 -1.61
CA ASN A 21 5.18 -4.72 -0.69
C ASN A 21 6.27 -5.80 -0.71
N ASP A 22 5.87 -7.07 -0.73
CA ASP A 22 6.82 -8.19 -0.68
C ASP A 22 7.71 -8.23 -1.93
N ILE A 23 7.17 -7.92 -3.10
CA ILE A 23 7.95 -7.90 -4.34
C ILE A 23 8.69 -6.59 -4.56
N GLY A 24 8.58 -5.64 -3.65
CA GLY A 24 9.30 -4.37 -3.72
C GLY A 24 8.67 -3.31 -4.62
N LEU A 25 7.44 -3.54 -5.09
CA LEU A 25 6.75 -2.52 -5.89
C LEU A 25 6.49 -1.26 -5.08
N ILE A 26 6.13 -1.44 -3.82
CA ILE A 26 5.97 -0.34 -2.87
C ILE A 26 6.83 -0.63 -1.64
N ASN A 27 7.33 0.43 -1.00
CA ASN A 27 8.17 0.32 0.18
C ASN A 27 7.71 1.33 1.22
N PRO A 28 6.57 1.07 1.88
CA PRO A 28 6.06 2.00 2.89
C PRO A 28 7.03 2.10 4.07
N ALA A 29 7.18 3.30 4.60
CA ALA A 29 7.98 3.51 5.79
C ALA A 29 7.34 2.80 6.98
N ARG A 30 8.12 2.57 8.02
CA ARG A 30 7.60 2.07 9.29
C ARG A 30 7.45 3.23 10.25
N ASP A 31 6.36 3.26 11.00
CA ASP A 31 6.22 4.23 12.07
C ASP A 31 7.02 3.77 13.29
N HIS A 32 6.99 4.57 14.36
CA HIS A 32 7.76 4.25 15.56
C HIS A 32 7.29 2.98 16.28
N ASN A 33 6.11 2.48 15.95
CA ASN A 33 5.59 1.23 16.48
C ASN A 33 5.88 0.02 15.57
N GLY A 34 6.57 0.24 14.45
CA GLY A 34 6.90 -0.83 13.51
C GLY A 34 5.81 -1.16 12.51
N TYR A 35 4.70 -0.44 12.51
CA TYR A 35 3.63 -0.65 11.54
C TYR A 35 3.93 0.08 10.23
N ARG A 36 3.42 -0.47 9.12
CA ARG A 36 3.58 0.17 7.83
C ARG A 36 2.81 1.49 7.78
N ASP A 37 3.49 2.53 7.32
CA ASP A 37 2.92 3.85 7.15
C ASP A 37 2.87 4.17 5.66
N PHE A 38 1.74 3.89 5.03
CA PHE A 38 1.54 4.13 3.60
C PHE A 38 1.43 5.63 3.35
N ARG A 39 2.28 6.14 2.48
CA ARG A 39 2.33 7.55 2.15
C ARG A 39 1.72 7.80 0.79
N GLU A 40 1.61 9.07 0.43
CA GLU A 40 0.98 9.48 -0.81
C GLU A 40 1.60 8.81 -2.03
N THR A 41 2.93 8.68 -2.06
CA THR A 41 3.62 8.01 -3.17
C THR A 41 3.23 6.54 -3.29
N ASP A 42 3.08 5.85 -2.16
CA ASP A 42 2.65 4.46 -2.16
C ASP A 42 1.20 4.34 -2.64
N LEU A 43 0.34 5.24 -2.21
CA LEU A 43 -1.06 5.25 -2.60
C LEU A 43 -1.21 5.52 -4.09
N HIS A 44 -0.40 6.40 -4.66
CA HIS A 44 -0.38 6.66 -6.10
C HIS A 44 -0.04 5.39 -6.88
N LYS A 45 0.99 4.67 -6.44
CA LYS A 45 1.38 3.42 -7.09
C LYS A 45 0.27 2.38 -7.02
N LEU A 46 -0.36 2.24 -5.85
CA LEU A 46 -1.46 1.29 -5.67
C LEU A 46 -2.65 1.64 -6.56
N THR A 47 -3.00 2.92 -6.62
CA THR A 47 -4.11 3.38 -7.46
C THR A 47 -3.81 3.11 -8.92
N PHE A 48 -2.59 3.39 -9.36
CA PHE A 48 -2.17 3.14 -10.75
C PHE A 48 -2.30 1.65 -11.10
N VAL A 49 -1.81 0.78 -10.22
CA VAL A 49 -1.87 -0.66 -10.46
C VAL A 49 -3.32 -1.14 -10.48
N ALA A 50 -4.16 -0.62 -9.59
CA ALA A 50 -5.57 -0.99 -9.55
C ALA A 50 -6.28 -0.62 -10.85
N GLN A 51 -5.94 0.52 -11.44
CA GLN A 51 -6.53 0.96 -12.71
C GLN A 51 -5.98 0.19 -13.91
N ALA A 52 -4.77 -0.28 -13.82
CA ALA A 52 -4.11 -0.99 -14.93
C ALA A 52 -4.51 -2.46 -15.05
N ARG A 53 -5.25 -2.97 -14.07
CA ARG A 53 -5.65 -4.39 -14.03
C ARG A 53 -6.84 -4.67 -14.93
#